data_b46406955dd9da472ab6b33daf8a37dc
#
_entry.id   b46406955dd9da472ab6b33daf8a37dc
#
_cell.length_a   1.000
_cell.length_b   1.000
_cell.length_c   1.000
_cell.angle_alpha   90.00
_cell.angle_beta   90.00
_cell.angle_gamma   90.00
#
_symmetry.space_group_name_H-M   'P 1'
#
loop_
_entity.id
_entity.type
_entity.pdbx_description
1 polymer ?
#
loop_
_entity_poly.entity_id
_entity_poly.type
_entity_poly.pdbx_seq_one_letter_code
_entity_poly.pdbx_strand_id
1 'polypeptide(L)'
;MDNNDELTGSIDQIDIGILDLNKAEFYVAGSGFTGLRYNGEDYKHVTLKRALPIGLPMEYISVANSENEEIGILKSLEDLSEEQYPIVLDELNSRYYCPEIMAIKSVKDKLGYVYMELIISVSGSDKTHTKNCAIKDVNKNIRMLTDDSLIIYDVDGNRYTINSLSKLGKNNVKKLEPYLF
;
A
#
# COMPACT_ATOMS: atom_id res chain seq x y z
N MET A 1 -6.16 -47.51 20.23
CA MET A 1 -5.86 -47.45 18.78
C MET A 1 -6.15 -46.01 18.35
N ASP A 2 -5.11 -45.22 18.46
CA ASP A 2 -5.18 -43.75 18.35
C ASP A 2 -4.81 -43.38 16.92
N ASN A 3 -5.77 -42.79 16.21
CA ASN A 3 -5.56 -42.17 14.89
C ASN A 3 -5.40 -40.66 15.07
N ASN A 4 -4.22 -40.25 15.48
CA ASN A 4 -3.91 -38.82 15.63
C ASN A 4 -2.55 -38.41 15.00
N ASP A 5 -2.11 -39.11 13.95
CA ASP A 5 -0.76 -38.94 13.39
C ASP A 5 -0.73 -38.57 11.90
N GLU A 6 -1.78 -37.91 11.35
CA GLU A 6 -1.76 -37.57 9.91
C GLU A 6 -1.94 -36.08 9.57
N LEU A 7 -1.73 -35.14 10.50
CA LEU A 7 -1.84 -33.72 10.19
C LEU A 7 -0.54 -32.90 10.35
N THR A 8 0.60 -33.55 10.58
CA THR A 8 1.90 -32.88 10.69
C THR A 8 2.78 -32.99 9.45
N GLY A 9 2.28 -33.56 8.37
CA GLY A 9 3.06 -33.71 7.14
C GLY A 9 2.56 -32.79 6.05
N SER A 10 3.12 -31.60 5.93
CA SER A 10 3.31 -30.88 4.63
C SER A 10 3.52 -29.36 4.71
N ILE A 11 3.82 -28.78 5.87
CA ILE A 11 4.21 -27.35 5.93
C ILE A 11 5.71 -27.15 5.67
N ASP A 12 6.52 -28.20 5.80
CA ASP A 12 7.97 -28.14 5.62
C ASP A 12 8.45 -28.24 4.16
N GLN A 13 7.54 -28.21 3.17
CA GLN A 13 7.91 -28.32 1.74
C GLN A 13 7.54 -27.09 0.90
N ILE A 14 7.14 -25.99 1.50
CA ILE A 14 7.20 -24.71 0.81
C ILE A 14 8.61 -24.20 1.08
N ASP A 15 9.51 -24.43 0.14
CA ASP A 15 10.82 -23.76 0.09
C ASP A 15 10.55 -22.28 -0.23
N ILE A 16 10.06 -21.56 0.78
CA ILE A 16 9.92 -20.13 0.70
C ILE A 16 11.33 -19.60 0.68
N GLY A 17 11.82 -19.21 -0.48
CA GLY A 17 13.15 -18.67 -0.69
C GLY A 17 13.36 -17.40 0.13
N ILE A 18 13.67 -17.57 1.44
CA ILE A 18 14.04 -16.45 2.30
C ILE A 18 15.35 -15.86 1.81
N LEU A 19 15.38 -14.54 1.63
CA LEU A 19 16.59 -13.83 1.21
C LEU A 19 17.68 -13.94 2.26
N ASP A 20 18.87 -14.38 1.82
CA ASP A 20 20.09 -14.30 2.64
C ASP A 20 20.59 -12.85 2.64
N LEU A 21 20.36 -12.13 3.74
CA LEU A 21 20.69 -10.71 3.85
C LEU A 21 22.20 -10.43 3.82
N ASN A 22 23.04 -11.45 4.02
CA ASN A 22 24.48 -11.29 3.81
C ASN A 22 24.87 -11.12 2.34
N LYS A 23 23.95 -11.48 1.43
CA LYS A 23 24.13 -11.42 -0.03
C LYS A 23 23.15 -10.45 -0.70
N ALA A 24 22.29 -9.82 0.08
CA ALA A 24 21.25 -8.90 -0.40
C ALA A 24 21.62 -7.46 0.00
N GLU A 25 21.58 -6.56 -0.99
CA GLU A 25 21.78 -5.12 -0.77
C GLU A 25 20.67 -4.36 -1.50
N PHE A 26 19.76 -3.78 -0.73
CA PHE A 26 18.75 -2.85 -1.27
C PHE A 26 19.35 -1.46 -1.43
N TYR A 27 19.05 -0.81 -2.56
CA TYR A 27 19.58 0.52 -2.87
C TYR A 27 18.56 1.33 -3.70
N VAL A 28 18.75 2.64 -3.77
CA VAL A 28 17.98 3.52 -4.68
C VAL A 28 18.72 3.61 -6.01
N ALA A 29 18.12 3.12 -7.08
CA ALA A 29 18.67 3.20 -8.42
C ALA A 29 18.63 4.64 -8.95
N GLY A 30 19.46 4.96 -9.96
CA GLY A 30 19.50 6.30 -10.57
C GLY A 30 18.18 6.76 -11.22
N SER A 31 17.24 5.82 -11.45
CA SER A 31 15.87 6.07 -11.90
C SER A 31 14.90 6.44 -10.75
N GLY A 32 15.35 6.38 -9.49
CA GLY A 32 14.53 6.59 -8.30
C GLY A 32 13.76 5.36 -7.82
N PHE A 33 13.88 4.21 -8.52
CA PHE A 33 13.27 2.95 -8.09
C PHE A 33 14.16 2.23 -7.08
N THR A 34 13.55 1.39 -6.25
CA THR A 34 14.28 0.48 -5.38
C THR A 34 14.90 -0.64 -6.20
N GLY A 35 16.20 -0.81 -6.08
CA GLY A 35 16.98 -1.91 -6.66
C GLY A 35 17.41 -2.91 -5.59
N LEU A 36 17.82 -4.09 -6.04
CA LEU A 36 18.38 -5.15 -5.20
C LEU A 36 19.57 -5.78 -5.90
N ARG A 37 20.72 -5.84 -5.23
CA ARG A 37 21.81 -6.74 -5.59
C ARG A 37 21.68 -8.01 -4.76
N TYR A 38 21.59 -9.14 -5.44
CA TYR A 38 21.41 -10.43 -4.76
C TYR A 38 22.09 -11.56 -5.53
N ASN A 39 22.90 -12.37 -4.82
CA ASN A 39 23.64 -13.50 -5.40
C ASN A 39 24.48 -13.15 -6.66
N GLY A 40 24.98 -11.92 -6.76
CA GLY A 40 25.79 -11.45 -7.88
C GLY A 40 24.98 -10.84 -9.03
N GLU A 41 23.66 -10.86 -8.96
CA GLU A 41 22.77 -10.20 -9.90
C GLU A 41 22.39 -8.81 -9.42
N ASP A 42 22.17 -7.88 -10.37
CA ASP A 42 21.77 -6.50 -10.10
C ASP A 42 20.37 -6.21 -10.69
N TYR A 43 19.37 -6.28 -9.85
CA TYR A 43 17.99 -5.94 -10.20
C TYR A 43 17.76 -4.45 -9.97
N LYS A 44 17.81 -3.65 -11.02
CA LYS A 44 17.67 -2.17 -10.97
C LYS A 44 16.28 -1.69 -10.57
N HIS A 45 15.29 -2.56 -10.61
CA HIS A 45 13.93 -2.30 -10.18
C HIS A 45 13.33 -3.57 -9.60
N VAL A 46 13.01 -3.53 -8.32
CA VAL A 46 12.28 -4.59 -7.63
C VAL A 46 10.94 -4.08 -7.12
N THR A 47 10.00 -5.00 -7.02
CA THR A 47 8.67 -4.77 -6.48
C THR A 47 8.58 -5.43 -5.11
N LEU A 48 8.22 -4.65 -4.10
CA LEU A 48 8.05 -5.14 -2.72
C LEU A 48 6.56 -5.23 -2.36
N LYS A 49 6.13 -6.35 -1.78
CA LYS A 49 4.74 -6.57 -1.36
C LYS A 49 4.70 -7.21 0.03
N ARG A 50 3.86 -6.68 0.93
CA ARG A 50 3.58 -7.31 2.22
C ARG A 50 2.74 -8.56 2.00
N ALA A 51 3.22 -9.73 2.43
CA ALA A 51 2.44 -10.97 2.37
C ALA A 51 1.29 -10.96 3.39
N LEU A 52 1.51 -10.36 4.56
CA LEU A 52 0.56 -10.28 5.67
C LEU A 52 0.33 -8.83 6.13
N PRO A 53 -0.31 -7.99 5.30
CA PRO A 53 -0.34 -6.53 5.53
C PRO A 53 -1.13 -6.12 6.79
N ILE A 54 -2.05 -6.93 7.28
CA ILE A 54 -2.89 -6.62 8.46
C ILE A 54 -2.29 -7.19 9.75
N GLY A 55 -1.80 -8.43 9.71
CA GLY A 55 -1.32 -9.13 10.91
C GLY A 55 0.14 -8.84 11.22
N LEU A 56 1.01 -8.86 10.20
CA LEU A 56 2.47 -8.74 10.31
C LEU A 56 3.01 -7.78 9.23
N PRO A 57 2.69 -6.48 9.31
CA PRO A 57 3.00 -5.52 8.23
C PRO A 57 4.49 -5.28 8.00
N MET A 58 5.35 -5.65 8.95
CA MET A 58 6.80 -5.49 8.90
C MET A 58 7.54 -6.77 8.60
N GLU A 59 6.80 -7.89 8.41
CA GLU A 59 7.36 -9.21 8.19
C GLU A 59 6.85 -9.80 6.86
N TYR A 60 7.60 -10.78 6.34
CA TYR A 60 7.27 -11.53 5.14
C TYR A 60 6.97 -10.64 3.93
N ILE A 61 7.98 -9.89 3.51
CA ILE A 61 7.92 -9.03 2.34
C ILE A 61 8.38 -9.82 1.12
N SER A 62 7.47 -10.10 0.18
CA SER A 62 7.80 -10.67 -1.12
C SER A 62 8.57 -9.65 -1.95
N VAL A 63 9.66 -10.09 -2.55
CA VAL A 63 10.53 -9.30 -3.42
C VAL A 63 10.50 -9.93 -4.80
N ALA A 64 10.04 -9.19 -5.80
CA ALA A 64 9.95 -9.65 -7.18
C ALA A 64 10.70 -8.69 -8.13
N ASN A 65 11.17 -9.22 -9.27
CA ASN A 65 11.79 -8.43 -10.32
C ASN A 65 10.75 -7.63 -11.14
N SER A 66 11.20 -6.89 -12.14
CA SER A 66 10.35 -6.10 -13.04
C SER A 66 9.36 -6.93 -13.85
N GLU A 67 9.59 -8.23 -14.00
CA GLU A 67 8.73 -9.19 -14.73
C GLU A 67 7.72 -9.88 -13.78
N ASN A 68 7.68 -9.48 -12.50
CA ASN A 68 6.91 -10.08 -11.40
C ASN A 68 7.34 -11.51 -11.04
N GLU A 69 8.55 -11.91 -11.36
CA GLU A 69 9.11 -13.16 -10.88
C GLU A 69 9.66 -12.95 -9.47
N GLU A 70 9.32 -13.87 -8.56
CA GLU A 70 9.74 -13.76 -7.18
C GLU A 70 11.24 -14.09 -7.05
N ILE A 71 12.00 -13.16 -6.47
CA ILE A 71 13.42 -13.32 -6.15
C ILE A 71 13.55 -14.01 -4.79
N GLY A 72 12.67 -13.67 -3.85
CA GLY A 72 12.64 -14.24 -2.52
C GLY A 72 11.80 -13.43 -1.54
N ILE A 73 11.83 -13.83 -0.28
CA ILE A 73 11.08 -13.21 0.80
C ILE A 73 12.06 -12.60 1.82
N LEU A 74 11.92 -11.31 2.07
CA LEU A 74 12.53 -10.65 3.21
C LEU A 74 11.70 -11.00 4.46
N LYS A 75 12.32 -11.66 5.44
CA LYS A 75 11.62 -12.18 6.61
C LYS A 75 11.12 -11.06 7.52
N SER A 76 11.94 -10.07 7.82
CA SER A 76 11.57 -8.90 8.62
C SER A 76 12.29 -7.67 8.12
N LEU A 77 11.63 -6.51 8.17
CA LEU A 77 12.27 -5.22 7.92
C LEU A 77 13.32 -4.91 9.00
N GLU A 78 13.13 -5.39 10.22
CA GLU A 78 14.06 -5.19 11.34
C GLU A 78 15.41 -5.91 11.14
N ASP A 79 15.46 -6.89 10.24
CA ASP A 79 16.70 -7.60 9.91
C ASP A 79 17.59 -6.79 8.95
N LEU A 80 17.09 -5.69 8.38
CA LEU A 80 17.84 -4.83 7.47
C LEU A 80 18.79 -3.89 8.24
N SER A 81 19.87 -3.47 7.58
CA SER A 81 20.75 -2.43 8.11
C SER A 81 20.04 -1.08 8.22
N GLU A 82 20.56 -0.17 9.05
CA GLU A 82 20.04 1.20 9.21
C GLU A 82 19.99 1.97 7.89
N GLU A 83 20.85 1.63 6.92
CA GLU A 83 20.87 2.26 5.58
C GLU A 83 19.80 1.69 4.65
N GLN A 84 19.53 0.39 4.70
CA GLN A 84 18.60 -0.30 3.81
C GLN A 84 17.14 -0.23 4.29
N TYR A 85 16.92 -0.21 5.60
CA TYR A 85 15.60 -0.15 6.20
C TYR A 85 14.71 0.97 5.64
N PRO A 86 15.16 2.26 5.60
CA PRO A 86 14.35 3.34 5.05
C PRO A 86 14.03 3.15 3.56
N ILE A 87 14.96 2.60 2.76
CA ILE A 87 14.75 2.39 1.33
C ILE A 87 13.59 1.41 1.08
N VAL A 88 13.61 0.29 1.78
CA VAL A 88 12.57 -0.75 1.66
C VAL A 88 11.24 -0.26 2.24
N LEU A 89 11.29 0.45 3.36
CA LEU A 89 10.09 1.01 3.98
C LEU A 89 9.43 2.07 3.10
N ASP A 90 10.19 2.95 2.45
CA ASP A 90 9.70 3.99 1.55
C ASP A 90 9.04 3.38 0.30
N GLU A 91 9.64 2.34 -0.30
CA GLU A 91 9.03 1.59 -1.40
C GLU A 91 7.69 0.96 -0.98
N LEU A 92 7.66 0.28 0.16
CA LEU A 92 6.43 -0.30 0.69
C LEU A 92 5.37 0.76 0.98
N ASN A 93 5.76 1.88 1.57
CA ASN A 93 4.83 2.97 1.89
C ASN A 93 4.29 3.63 0.63
N SER A 94 5.13 3.84 -0.39
CA SER A 94 4.67 4.42 -1.66
C SER A 94 3.65 3.52 -2.36
N ARG A 95 3.83 2.21 -2.32
CA ARG A 95 2.91 1.22 -2.88
C ARG A 95 1.58 1.14 -2.12
N TYR A 96 1.63 1.26 -0.81
CA TYR A 96 0.45 1.25 0.05
C TYR A 96 -0.01 2.66 0.43
N TYR A 97 0.53 3.67 -0.27
CA TYR A 97 0.16 5.05 -0.04
C TYR A 97 -1.35 5.24 -0.22
N CYS A 98 -2.01 5.52 0.88
CA CYS A 98 -3.43 5.79 0.94
C CYS A 98 -3.65 6.93 1.95
N PRO A 99 -3.44 8.18 1.52
CA PRO A 99 -3.58 9.32 2.41
C PRO A 99 -5.02 9.46 2.92
N GLU A 100 -5.15 9.94 4.15
CA GLU A 100 -6.45 10.24 4.75
C GLU A 100 -6.95 11.60 4.26
N ILE A 101 -8.23 11.65 3.87
CA ILE A 101 -8.92 12.89 3.55
C ILE A 101 -9.34 13.57 4.86
N MET A 102 -8.72 14.70 5.15
CA MET A 102 -9.00 15.52 6.33
C MET A 102 -10.11 16.54 6.07
N ALA A 103 -10.26 16.99 4.82
CA ALA A 103 -11.36 17.87 4.41
C ALA A 103 -11.56 17.84 2.89
N ILE A 104 -12.75 18.24 2.46
CA ILE A 104 -13.14 18.40 1.06
C ILE A 104 -13.40 19.88 0.82
N LYS A 105 -12.54 20.53 0.04
CA LYS A 105 -12.70 21.94 -0.30
C LYS A 105 -13.83 22.13 -1.31
N SER A 106 -13.79 21.39 -2.41
CA SER A 106 -14.80 21.49 -3.46
C SER A 106 -15.06 20.14 -4.11
N VAL A 107 -16.28 19.97 -4.62
CA VAL A 107 -16.71 18.86 -5.49
C VAL A 107 -17.43 19.46 -6.67
N LYS A 108 -17.08 19.02 -7.88
CA LYS A 108 -17.69 19.49 -9.14
C LYS A 108 -17.91 18.30 -10.06
N ASP A 109 -19.18 18.09 -10.44
CA ASP A 109 -19.54 17.14 -11.49
C ASP A 109 -19.43 17.80 -12.85
N LYS A 110 -18.66 17.21 -13.76
CA LYS A 110 -18.50 17.71 -15.12
C LYS A 110 -18.15 16.58 -16.09
N LEU A 111 -18.93 16.44 -17.15
CA LEU A 111 -18.68 15.52 -18.25
C LEU A 111 -18.52 14.05 -17.81
N GLY A 112 -19.29 13.60 -16.79
CA GLY A 112 -19.25 12.25 -16.26
C GLY A 112 -18.06 11.97 -15.34
N TYR A 113 -17.35 13.01 -14.92
CA TYR A 113 -16.29 12.94 -13.91
C TYR A 113 -16.66 13.80 -12.71
N VAL A 114 -16.35 13.31 -11.52
CA VAL A 114 -16.40 14.07 -10.27
C VAL A 114 -15.01 14.56 -9.94
N TYR A 115 -14.82 15.88 -10.01
CA TYR A 115 -13.56 16.53 -9.63
C TYR A 115 -13.64 16.96 -8.17
N MET A 116 -12.65 16.57 -7.39
CA MET A 116 -12.57 16.92 -5.97
C MET A 116 -11.26 17.63 -5.66
N GLU A 117 -11.35 18.68 -4.86
CA GLU A 117 -10.20 19.32 -4.22
C GLU A 117 -10.19 18.89 -2.74
N LEU A 118 -9.20 18.09 -2.37
CA LEU A 118 -9.08 17.45 -1.08
C LEU A 118 -7.95 18.05 -0.26
N ILE A 119 -8.12 18.12 1.05
CA ILE A 119 -7.01 18.25 2.00
C ILE A 119 -6.72 16.83 2.49
N ILE A 120 -5.51 16.36 2.25
CA ILE A 120 -5.06 15.03 2.63
C ILE A 120 -3.93 15.10 3.64
N SER A 121 -3.85 14.13 4.53
CA SER A 121 -2.70 13.92 5.41
C SER A 121 -2.00 12.62 5.02
N VAL A 122 -0.68 12.61 5.15
CA VAL A 122 0.13 11.41 4.97
C VAL A 122 0.19 10.70 6.32
N SER A 123 -0.03 9.40 6.31
CA SER A 123 0.02 8.57 7.52
C SER A 123 1.34 8.79 8.29
N GLY A 124 1.23 9.13 9.58
CA GLY A 124 2.40 9.39 10.43
C GLY A 124 2.97 10.82 10.35
N SER A 125 2.30 11.76 9.66
CA SER A 125 2.71 13.16 9.56
C SER A 125 1.55 14.11 9.88
N ASP A 126 1.81 15.13 10.69
CA ASP A 126 0.84 16.22 10.93
C ASP A 126 0.71 17.20 9.74
N LYS A 127 1.48 16.94 8.67
CA LYS A 127 1.45 17.80 7.49
C LYS A 127 0.28 17.43 6.59
N THR A 128 -0.45 18.44 6.17
CA THR A 128 -1.55 18.31 5.21
C THR A 128 -1.20 18.94 3.87
N HIS A 129 -1.71 18.38 2.79
CA HIS A 129 -1.52 18.87 1.42
C HIS A 129 -2.86 19.01 0.71
N THR A 130 -2.94 19.96 -0.21
CA THR A 130 -4.07 20.04 -1.14
C THR A 130 -3.81 19.13 -2.33
N LYS A 131 -4.77 18.25 -2.64
CA LYS A 131 -4.72 17.35 -3.78
C LYS A 131 -5.99 17.52 -4.62
N ASN A 132 -5.82 17.63 -5.93
CA ASN A 132 -6.91 17.54 -6.88
C ASN A 132 -6.98 16.11 -7.42
N CYS A 133 -8.18 15.54 -7.49
CA CYS A 133 -8.41 14.23 -8.09
C CYS A 133 -9.67 14.26 -8.96
N ALA A 134 -9.72 13.36 -9.93
CA ALA A 134 -10.86 13.13 -10.78
C ALA A 134 -11.35 11.69 -10.62
N ILE A 135 -12.63 11.49 -10.44
CA ILE A 135 -13.25 10.18 -10.23
C ILE A 135 -14.18 9.91 -11.39
N LYS A 136 -14.00 8.79 -12.05
CA LYS A 136 -14.91 8.25 -13.05
C LYS A 136 -15.70 7.10 -12.43
N ASP A 137 -16.90 6.84 -12.91
CA ASP A 137 -17.74 5.72 -12.41
C ASP A 137 -17.80 5.68 -10.87
N VAL A 138 -18.38 6.72 -10.29
CA VAL A 138 -18.43 6.96 -8.82
C VAL A 138 -18.83 5.70 -8.04
N ASN A 139 -19.87 4.98 -8.52
CA ASN A 139 -20.37 3.76 -7.88
C ASN A 139 -19.34 2.62 -7.79
N LYS A 140 -18.29 2.65 -8.63
CA LYS A 140 -17.20 1.68 -8.60
C LYS A 140 -16.00 2.16 -7.79
N ASN A 141 -15.80 3.48 -7.79
CA ASN A 141 -14.55 4.09 -7.32
C ASN A 141 -14.69 4.85 -6.00
N ILE A 142 -15.92 5.02 -5.48
CA ILE A 142 -16.18 5.39 -4.08
C ILE A 142 -16.82 4.19 -3.40
N ARG A 143 -16.14 3.62 -2.42
CA ARG A 143 -16.60 2.39 -1.75
C ARG A 143 -16.63 2.58 -0.25
N MET A 144 -17.78 2.29 0.35
CA MET A 144 -17.86 2.17 1.80
C MET A 144 -17.07 0.95 2.27
N LEU A 145 -16.21 1.13 3.26
CA LEU A 145 -15.50 0.05 3.94
C LEU A 145 -16.28 -0.39 5.19
N THR A 146 -16.88 0.57 5.87
CA THR A 146 -17.80 0.40 7.00
C THR A 146 -18.87 1.49 6.89
N ASP A 147 -19.83 1.52 7.81
CA ASP A 147 -20.87 2.57 7.86
C ASP A 147 -20.28 3.98 8.10
N ASP A 148 -19.04 4.08 8.59
CA ASP A 148 -18.38 5.36 8.94
C ASP A 148 -17.07 5.59 8.18
N SER A 149 -16.65 4.67 7.30
CA SER A 149 -15.39 4.80 6.56
C SER A 149 -15.53 4.43 5.09
N LEU A 150 -14.75 5.09 4.24
CA LEU A 150 -14.76 4.82 2.81
C LEU A 150 -13.37 4.98 2.17
N ILE A 151 -13.24 4.44 0.97
CA ILE A 151 -12.08 4.59 0.11
C ILE A 151 -12.51 5.15 -1.25
N ILE A 152 -11.69 6.04 -1.78
CA ILE A 152 -11.87 6.67 -3.09
C ILE A 152 -10.69 6.28 -3.98
N TYR A 153 -10.99 5.90 -5.23
CA TYR A 153 -10.00 5.68 -6.28
C TYR A 153 -10.14 6.76 -7.35
N ASP A 154 -9.06 7.41 -7.71
CA ASP A 154 -9.07 8.38 -8.81
C ASP A 154 -8.71 7.72 -10.15
N VAL A 155 -8.83 8.50 -11.24
CA VAL A 155 -8.53 8.02 -12.60
C VAL A 155 -7.05 7.69 -12.83
N ASP A 156 -6.17 8.23 -12.00
CA ASP A 156 -4.72 7.99 -12.05
C ASP A 156 -4.32 6.77 -11.22
N GLY A 157 -5.30 6.09 -10.57
CA GLY A 157 -5.09 4.91 -9.73
C GLY A 157 -4.66 5.22 -8.31
N ASN A 158 -4.65 6.50 -7.89
CA ASN A 158 -4.40 6.86 -6.50
C ASN A 158 -5.59 6.47 -5.62
N ARG A 159 -5.28 6.19 -4.36
CA ARG A 159 -6.25 5.83 -3.33
C ARG A 159 -6.26 6.87 -2.23
N TYR A 160 -7.44 7.16 -1.72
CA TYR A 160 -7.66 8.08 -0.60
C TYR A 160 -8.66 7.44 0.35
N THR A 161 -8.45 7.55 1.66
CA THR A 161 -9.37 7.02 2.67
C THR A 161 -10.02 8.13 3.49
N ILE A 162 -11.25 7.88 3.92
CA ILE A 162 -11.88 8.60 5.03
C ILE A 162 -12.09 7.56 6.12
N ASN A 163 -11.31 7.66 7.20
CA ASN A 163 -11.36 6.70 8.29
C ASN A 163 -12.60 6.88 9.16
N SER A 164 -13.17 8.10 9.22
CA SER A 164 -14.42 8.37 9.93
C SER A 164 -15.14 9.55 9.29
N LEU A 165 -16.30 9.28 8.68
CA LEU A 165 -17.23 10.29 8.16
C LEU A 165 -17.76 11.19 9.30
N SER A 166 -18.00 10.59 10.45
CA SER A 166 -18.46 11.31 11.65
C SER A 166 -17.46 12.39 12.10
N LYS A 167 -16.16 12.12 11.99
CA LYS A 167 -15.08 13.06 12.32
C LYS A 167 -14.79 14.06 11.22
N LEU A 168 -15.04 13.70 9.96
CA LEU A 168 -14.82 14.58 8.80
C LEU A 168 -15.66 15.87 8.87
N GLY A 169 -16.77 15.82 9.58
CA GLY A 169 -17.67 16.96 9.82
C GLY A 169 -18.77 17.10 8.76
N LYS A 170 -19.94 17.53 9.22
CA LYS A 170 -21.19 17.57 8.45
C LYS A 170 -21.09 18.29 7.10
N ASN A 171 -20.32 19.40 7.04
CA ASN A 171 -20.17 20.17 5.80
C ASN A 171 -19.37 19.43 4.74
N ASN A 172 -18.41 18.59 5.13
CA ASN A 172 -17.64 17.77 4.19
C ASN A 172 -18.46 16.56 3.74
N VAL A 173 -19.15 15.89 4.68
CA VAL A 173 -20.02 14.74 4.38
C VAL A 173 -21.12 15.14 3.40
N LYS A 174 -21.77 16.29 3.62
CA LYS A 174 -22.80 16.81 2.71
C LYS A 174 -22.34 16.96 1.25
N LYS A 175 -21.04 17.21 1.02
CA LYS A 175 -20.49 17.29 -0.34
C LYS A 175 -20.33 15.92 -0.99
N LEU A 176 -20.23 14.86 -0.18
CA LEU A 176 -20.11 13.46 -0.64
C LEU A 176 -21.46 12.77 -0.77
N GLU A 177 -22.48 13.19 -0.01
CA GLU A 177 -23.80 12.53 0.02
C GLU A 177 -24.35 12.14 -1.37
N PRO A 178 -24.24 12.99 -2.43
CA PRO A 178 -24.73 12.63 -3.76
C PRO A 178 -24.00 11.43 -4.39
N TYR A 179 -22.89 10.98 -3.80
CA TYR A 179 -21.99 9.98 -4.34
C TYR A 179 -21.85 8.74 -3.43
N LEU A 180 -22.59 8.69 -2.31
CA LEU A 180 -22.53 7.62 -1.30
C LEU A 180 -23.71 6.64 -1.42
N PHE A 181 -23.88 5.98 -2.57
CA PHE A 181 -24.94 4.99 -2.78
C PHE A 181 -24.41 3.68 -3.30
#